data_343041695bea125ee35b6122ed58c4c1
#
_entry.id   343041695bea125ee35b6122ed58c4c1
#
_cell.length_a   1.000
_cell.length_b   1.000
_cell.length_c   1.000
_cell.angle_alpha   90.00
_cell.angle_beta   90.00
_cell.angle_gamma   90.00
#
_symmetry.space_group_name_H-M   'P 1'
#
loop_
_entity.id
_entity.type
_entity.pdbx_description
1 polymer ?
#
loop_
_entity_poly.entity_id
_entity_poly.type
_entity_poly.pdbx_seq_one_letter_code
_entity_poly.pdbx_strand_id
1 'polypeptide(L)'
;MNFYHKAISLAGFVLLTVLPAQAQVRQTREEYINKYKKIAVAHMERYGIPASITMAQGILESDCGNSWLSQASNNHFGIKCKRNWTGDVVYYDDDEKGECFRSYPSVEASYQDHAEFLDSQPRYDSLFSYAPNDYKSWARGLKAAGYATALDYAQRLIRIIEESKLYLLDREDGLTIYGAQTGSRAKATSTKPQRLLRGRSIPTTTA
;
A
#
# COMPACT_ATOMS: atom_id res chain seq x y z
N MET A 1 -21.63 23.97 -75.89
CA MET A 1 -21.15 22.73 -75.22
C MET A 1 -20.87 23.10 -73.79
N ASN A 2 -21.79 22.77 -72.85
CA ASN A 2 -21.67 23.13 -71.43
C ASN A 2 -21.24 21.88 -70.65
N PHE A 3 -20.02 21.90 -70.10
CA PHE A 3 -19.54 20.86 -69.17
C PHE A 3 -19.85 21.24 -67.73
N TYR A 4 -20.82 20.58 -67.09
CA TYR A 4 -21.10 20.66 -65.69
C TYR A 4 -20.11 19.77 -64.93
N HIS A 5 -19.23 20.36 -64.13
CA HIS A 5 -18.39 19.63 -63.17
C HIS A 5 -19.19 19.39 -61.89
N LYS A 6 -19.56 18.17 -61.61
CA LYS A 6 -20.13 17.76 -60.31
C LYS A 6 -18.98 17.62 -59.30
N ALA A 7 -18.94 18.51 -58.33
CA ALA A 7 -18.10 18.38 -57.16
C ALA A 7 -18.73 17.36 -56.21
N ILE A 8 -18.02 16.21 -55.98
CA ILE A 8 -18.40 15.25 -54.96
C ILE A 8 -17.74 15.68 -53.66
N SER A 9 -18.58 16.15 -52.72
CA SER A 9 -18.15 16.49 -51.33
C SER A 9 -18.05 15.17 -50.54
N LEU A 10 -16.84 14.75 -50.22
CA LEU A 10 -16.58 13.62 -49.30
C LEU A 10 -16.67 14.17 -47.89
N ALA A 11 -17.81 14.00 -47.21
CA ALA A 11 -17.94 14.26 -45.77
C ALA A 11 -17.28 13.14 -45.01
N GLY A 12 -16.03 13.35 -44.55
CA GLY A 12 -15.32 12.43 -43.67
C GLY A 12 -15.96 12.39 -42.30
N PHE A 13 -16.59 11.28 -41.96
CA PHE A 13 -17.17 11.01 -40.65
C PHE A 13 -16.01 10.61 -39.69
N VAL A 14 -15.52 11.54 -38.87
CA VAL A 14 -14.54 11.24 -37.82
C VAL A 14 -15.27 10.54 -36.69
N LEU A 15 -15.12 9.22 -36.61
CA LEU A 15 -15.61 8.42 -35.50
C LEU A 15 -14.70 8.66 -34.28
N LEU A 16 -15.09 9.58 -33.38
CA LEU A 16 -14.44 9.73 -32.08
C LEU A 16 -14.75 8.48 -31.23
N THR A 17 -13.81 7.55 -31.16
CA THR A 17 -13.87 6.44 -30.20
C THR A 17 -13.54 6.97 -28.81
N VAL A 18 -14.55 7.18 -27.99
CA VAL A 18 -14.40 7.45 -26.57
C VAL A 18 -13.95 6.16 -25.90
N LEU A 19 -12.64 6.01 -25.67
CA LEU A 19 -12.12 4.91 -24.85
C LEU A 19 -12.62 5.12 -23.42
N PRO A 20 -13.23 4.10 -22.77
CA PRO A 20 -13.61 4.21 -21.38
C PRO A 20 -12.36 4.42 -20.54
N ALA A 21 -12.31 5.48 -19.76
CA ALA A 21 -11.28 5.69 -18.75
C ALA A 21 -11.37 4.50 -17.76
N GLN A 22 -10.41 3.59 -17.82
CA GLN A 22 -10.31 2.54 -16.82
C GLN A 22 -9.99 3.21 -15.48
N ALA A 23 -10.95 3.20 -14.56
CA ALA A 23 -10.70 3.60 -13.20
C ALA A 23 -9.59 2.68 -12.63
N GLN A 24 -8.44 3.24 -12.29
CA GLN A 24 -7.36 2.48 -11.70
C GLN A 24 -7.85 1.86 -10.39
N VAL A 25 -7.89 0.54 -10.32
CA VAL A 25 -8.31 -0.19 -9.11
C VAL A 25 -7.30 0.09 -8.01
N ARG A 26 -7.76 0.73 -6.93
CA ARG A 26 -6.91 1.03 -5.77
C ARG A 26 -6.55 -0.27 -5.05
N GLN A 27 -5.27 -0.41 -4.71
CA GLN A 27 -4.77 -1.51 -3.91
C GLN A 27 -5.36 -1.44 -2.49
N THR A 28 -5.96 -2.53 -2.03
CA THR A 28 -6.47 -2.63 -0.66
C THR A 28 -5.32 -2.81 0.34
N ARG A 29 -5.60 -2.55 1.63
CA ARG A 29 -4.63 -2.78 2.71
C ARG A 29 -4.20 -4.26 2.77
N GLU A 30 -5.12 -5.19 2.57
CA GLU A 30 -4.83 -6.62 2.59
C GLU A 30 -3.91 -7.04 1.44
N GLU A 31 -4.16 -6.54 0.23
CA GLU A 31 -3.29 -6.78 -0.93
C GLU A 31 -1.89 -6.21 -0.70
N TYR A 32 -1.80 -4.99 -0.16
CA TYR A 32 -0.53 -4.36 0.20
C TYR A 32 0.25 -5.20 1.19
N ILE A 33 -0.37 -5.64 2.28
CA ILE A 33 0.26 -6.50 3.29
C ILE A 33 0.73 -7.81 2.67
N ASN A 34 -0.12 -8.47 1.89
CA ASN A 34 0.22 -9.73 1.25
C ASN A 34 1.41 -9.61 0.30
N LYS A 35 1.55 -8.47 -0.37
CA LYS A 35 2.65 -8.20 -1.31
C LYS A 35 3.98 -7.96 -0.59
N TYR A 36 3.98 -7.21 0.52
CA TYR A 36 5.23 -6.70 1.11
C TYR A 36 5.61 -7.31 2.47
N LYS A 37 4.74 -8.09 3.13
CA LYS A 37 5.02 -8.66 4.46
C LYS A 37 6.32 -9.48 4.54
N LYS A 38 6.69 -10.19 3.47
CA LYS A 38 7.93 -10.98 3.45
C LYS A 38 9.17 -10.10 3.52
N ILE A 39 9.15 -8.95 2.86
CA ILE A 39 10.26 -7.97 2.89
C ILE A 39 10.36 -7.38 4.29
N ALA A 40 9.23 -7.00 4.89
CA ALA A 40 9.22 -6.45 6.25
C ALA A 40 9.77 -7.43 7.29
N VAL A 41 9.41 -8.74 7.19
CA VAL A 41 9.96 -9.77 8.08
C VAL A 41 11.46 -9.96 7.86
N ALA A 42 11.93 -10.04 6.60
CA ALA A 42 13.34 -10.15 6.31
C ALA A 42 14.16 -8.95 6.84
N HIS A 43 13.58 -7.74 6.80
CA HIS A 43 14.22 -6.55 7.37
C HIS A 43 14.20 -6.56 8.90
N MET A 44 13.16 -7.10 9.53
CA MET A 44 13.15 -7.32 10.98
C MET A 44 14.29 -8.25 11.41
N GLU A 45 14.48 -9.37 10.71
CA GLU A 45 15.56 -10.32 10.97
C GLU A 45 16.95 -9.68 10.80
N ARG A 46 17.11 -8.80 9.81
CA ARG A 46 18.39 -8.19 9.48
C ARG A 46 18.72 -6.95 10.33
N TYR A 47 17.75 -6.09 10.58
CA TYR A 47 17.94 -4.76 11.19
C TYR A 47 17.32 -4.64 12.59
N GLY A 48 16.52 -5.62 13.05
CA GLY A 48 15.85 -5.55 14.35
C GLY A 48 14.64 -4.61 14.41
N ILE A 49 14.19 -4.08 13.28
CA ILE A 49 13.00 -3.22 13.19
C ILE A 49 11.76 -4.10 13.12
N PRO A 50 10.76 -3.97 14.02
CA PRO A 50 9.56 -4.81 13.95
C PRO A 50 8.91 -4.80 12.57
N ALA A 51 8.57 -5.97 12.05
CA ALA A 51 7.90 -6.09 10.75
C ALA A 51 6.54 -5.39 10.76
N SER A 52 5.84 -5.41 11.89
CA SER A 52 4.59 -4.67 12.10
C SER A 52 4.75 -3.16 11.94
N ILE A 53 5.84 -2.59 12.45
CA ILE A 53 6.17 -1.16 12.32
C ILE A 53 6.45 -0.82 10.86
N THR A 54 7.34 -1.56 10.21
CA THR A 54 7.67 -1.35 8.79
C THR A 54 6.41 -1.41 7.91
N MET A 55 5.55 -2.41 8.13
CA MET A 55 4.29 -2.54 7.38
C MET A 55 3.33 -1.39 7.66
N ALA A 56 3.17 -0.99 8.93
CA ALA A 56 2.26 0.09 9.30
C ALA A 56 2.70 1.44 8.73
N GLN A 57 4.00 1.72 8.73
CA GLN A 57 4.57 2.90 8.09
C GLN A 57 4.34 2.88 6.58
N GLY A 58 4.66 1.79 5.89
CA GLY A 58 4.41 1.67 4.45
C GLY A 58 2.94 1.87 4.08
N ILE A 59 2.01 1.31 4.84
CA ILE A 59 0.56 1.52 4.67
C ILE A 59 0.19 2.98 4.84
N LEU A 60 0.68 3.61 5.92
CA LEU A 60 0.30 4.97 6.30
C LEU A 60 0.86 6.02 5.34
N GLU A 61 2.15 5.94 5.04
CA GLU A 61 2.87 6.94 4.25
C GLU A 61 2.54 6.87 2.75
N SER A 62 2.26 5.67 2.24
CA SER A 62 1.98 5.47 0.81
C SER A 62 0.49 5.35 0.47
N ASP A 63 -0.40 5.39 1.46
CA ASP A 63 -1.81 5.04 1.26
C ASP A 63 -1.97 3.65 0.62
N CYS A 64 -1.30 2.65 1.18
CA CYS A 64 -1.21 1.31 0.61
C CYS A 64 -0.61 1.28 -0.82
N GLY A 65 0.34 2.15 -1.13
CA GLY A 65 0.94 2.27 -2.47
C GLY A 65 0.04 3.00 -3.49
N ASN A 66 -1.03 3.65 -3.04
CA ASN A 66 -1.95 4.37 -3.92
C ASN A 66 -1.66 5.87 -4.01
N SER A 67 -0.83 6.43 -3.13
CA SER A 67 -0.48 7.85 -3.21
C SER A 67 0.27 8.16 -4.50
N TRP A 68 0.08 9.38 -5.01
CA TRP A 68 0.79 9.82 -6.21
C TRP A 68 2.31 9.67 -6.04
N LEU A 69 2.85 10.09 -4.88
CA LEU A 69 4.28 10.01 -4.59
C LEU A 69 4.78 8.57 -4.67
N SER A 70 4.09 7.61 -4.03
CA SER A 70 4.51 6.21 -4.06
C SER A 70 4.46 5.60 -5.45
N GLN A 71 3.49 5.99 -6.27
CA GLN A 71 3.37 5.50 -7.66
C GLN A 71 4.39 6.12 -8.60
N ALA A 72 4.70 7.42 -8.43
CA ALA A 72 5.64 8.13 -9.28
C ALA A 72 7.11 7.79 -8.97
N SER A 73 7.42 7.40 -7.72
CA SER A 73 8.80 7.29 -7.24
C SER A 73 9.14 5.96 -6.56
N ASN A 74 8.20 5.02 -6.42
CA ASN A 74 8.31 3.83 -5.59
C ASN A 74 8.66 4.13 -4.12
N ASN A 75 8.53 5.38 -3.67
CA ASN A 75 8.85 5.81 -2.30
C ASN A 75 7.64 5.58 -1.39
N HIS A 76 7.64 4.45 -0.70
CA HIS A 76 6.53 4.03 0.16
C HIS A 76 6.62 4.57 1.60
N PHE A 77 7.67 5.33 1.93
CA PHE A 77 7.91 5.84 3.27
C PHE A 77 8.06 7.36 3.34
N GLY A 78 7.87 8.07 2.22
CA GLY A 78 7.98 9.51 2.16
C GLY A 78 9.38 10.02 2.51
N ILE A 79 10.44 9.27 2.19
CA ILE A 79 11.80 9.67 2.56
C ILE A 79 12.23 10.84 1.68
N LYS A 80 12.47 11.98 2.34
CA LYS A 80 12.93 13.22 1.69
C LYS A 80 14.42 13.13 1.33
N CYS A 81 14.83 13.84 0.28
CA CYS A 81 16.25 13.95 -0.08
C CYS A 81 17.04 14.59 1.06
N LYS A 82 18.28 14.15 1.21
CA LYS A 82 19.29 14.82 2.04
C LYS A 82 20.49 15.19 1.16
N ARG A 83 21.39 16.02 1.68
CA ARG A 83 22.58 16.50 0.94
C ARG A 83 23.45 15.39 0.34
N ASN A 84 23.44 14.22 0.95
CA ASN A 84 24.23 13.06 0.52
C ASN A 84 23.45 12.08 -0.37
N TRP A 85 22.20 12.39 -0.74
CA TRP A 85 21.44 11.56 -1.69
C TRP A 85 21.93 11.82 -3.12
N THR A 86 22.33 10.75 -3.81
CA THR A 86 22.84 10.79 -5.20
C THR A 86 21.96 10.02 -6.19
N GLY A 87 20.88 9.38 -5.71
CA GLY A 87 19.93 8.67 -6.56
C GLY A 87 18.91 9.62 -7.21
N ASP A 88 17.95 9.03 -7.94
CA ASP A 88 16.86 9.76 -8.59
C ASP A 88 15.97 10.46 -7.57
N VAL A 89 15.31 11.53 -8.02
CA VAL A 89 14.46 12.37 -7.18
C VAL A 89 13.13 12.67 -7.85
N VAL A 90 12.13 12.97 -7.03
CA VAL A 90 10.86 13.55 -7.45
C VAL A 90 10.53 14.74 -6.55
N TYR A 91 9.90 15.76 -7.12
CA TYR A 91 9.46 16.93 -6.35
C TYR A 91 7.96 16.87 -6.16
N TYR A 92 7.52 17.10 -4.94
CA TYR A 92 6.11 17.03 -4.56
C TYR A 92 5.80 18.07 -3.47
N ASP A 93 4.60 18.66 -3.52
CA ASP A 93 4.13 19.57 -2.48
C ASP A 93 3.54 18.75 -1.32
N ASP A 94 4.22 18.75 -0.17
CA ASP A 94 3.79 18.07 1.06
C ASP A 94 3.65 19.10 2.18
N ASP A 95 4.55 19.11 3.17
CA ASP A 95 4.57 20.16 4.21
C ASP A 95 4.95 21.53 3.62
N GLU A 96 5.81 21.53 2.61
CA GLU A 96 6.27 22.71 1.86
C GLU A 96 6.11 22.50 0.36
N LYS A 97 6.14 23.58 -0.42
CA LYS A 97 6.10 23.51 -1.88
C LYS A 97 7.42 22.98 -2.45
N GLY A 98 7.32 22.05 -3.39
CA GLY A 98 8.46 21.57 -4.14
C GLY A 98 9.47 20.80 -3.30
N GLU A 99 9.05 20.08 -2.28
CA GLU A 99 9.94 19.25 -1.48
C GLU A 99 10.53 18.11 -2.29
N CYS A 100 11.82 17.84 -2.04
CA CYS A 100 12.54 16.78 -2.71
C CYS A 100 12.34 15.43 -2.00
N PHE A 101 11.84 14.44 -2.71
CA PHE A 101 11.71 13.06 -2.26
C PHE A 101 12.60 12.13 -3.07
N ARG A 102 13.15 11.09 -2.40
CA ARG A 102 13.93 10.04 -3.06
C ARG A 102 13.04 9.26 -4.02
N SER A 103 13.59 8.88 -5.17
CA SER A 103 12.96 7.99 -6.13
C SER A 103 13.76 6.70 -6.23
N TYR A 104 13.06 5.56 -6.30
CA TYR A 104 13.68 4.25 -6.27
C TYR A 104 13.34 3.43 -7.51
N PRO A 105 14.24 2.52 -7.95
CA PRO A 105 13.99 1.64 -9.08
C PRO A 105 12.87 0.64 -8.80
N SER A 106 12.60 0.33 -7.53
CA SER A 106 11.53 -0.57 -7.11
C SER A 106 11.04 -0.24 -5.69
N VAL A 107 9.89 -0.78 -5.32
CA VAL A 107 9.35 -0.66 -3.96
C VAL A 107 10.26 -1.35 -2.94
N GLU A 108 10.85 -2.49 -3.30
CA GLU A 108 11.80 -3.22 -2.48
C GLU A 108 13.01 -2.35 -2.12
N ALA A 109 13.50 -1.54 -3.08
CA ALA A 109 14.60 -0.60 -2.83
C ALA A 109 14.19 0.50 -1.82
N SER A 110 12.93 0.94 -1.84
CA SER A 110 12.46 1.90 -0.84
C SER A 110 12.31 1.28 0.55
N TYR A 111 11.93 0.01 0.65
CA TYR A 111 11.92 -0.74 1.91
C TYR A 111 13.33 -0.92 2.49
N GLN A 112 14.28 -1.24 1.61
CA GLN A 112 15.70 -1.35 2.00
C GLN A 112 16.24 -0.03 2.53
N ASP A 113 16.05 1.06 1.79
CA ASP A 113 16.51 2.39 2.19
C ASP A 113 15.82 2.88 3.48
N HIS A 114 14.55 2.54 3.69
CA HIS A 114 13.84 2.84 4.94
C HIS A 114 14.49 2.13 6.14
N ALA A 115 14.82 0.85 6.02
CA ALA A 115 15.49 0.12 7.09
C ALA A 115 16.86 0.71 7.39
N GLU A 116 17.67 0.99 6.36
CA GLU A 116 18.97 1.64 6.49
C GLU A 116 18.86 3.07 7.04
N PHE A 117 17.81 3.80 6.67
CA PHE A 117 17.54 5.14 7.20
C PHE A 117 17.29 5.13 8.71
N LEU A 118 16.55 4.15 9.23
CA LEU A 118 16.33 4.03 10.67
C LEU A 118 17.59 3.54 11.40
N ASP A 119 18.30 2.57 10.83
CA ASP A 119 19.51 1.97 11.41
C ASP A 119 20.68 2.95 11.47
N SER A 120 20.84 3.81 10.47
CA SER A 120 22.02 4.69 10.33
C SER A 120 21.92 6.04 11.04
N GLN A 121 20.74 6.43 11.56
CA GLN A 121 20.59 7.77 12.12
C GLN A 121 20.52 7.77 13.65
N PRO A 122 21.47 8.48 14.33
CA PRO A 122 21.61 8.47 15.79
C PRO A 122 20.33 8.82 16.57
N ARG A 123 19.44 9.61 15.96
CA ARG A 123 18.16 9.97 16.61
C ARG A 123 17.21 8.78 16.80
N TYR A 124 17.47 7.66 16.11
CA TYR A 124 16.67 6.43 16.23
C TYR A 124 17.36 5.35 17.06
N ASP A 125 18.62 5.52 17.46
CA ASP A 125 19.40 4.49 18.21
C ASP A 125 18.64 3.95 19.43
N SER A 126 17.93 4.83 20.14
CA SER A 126 17.16 4.42 21.33
C SER A 126 16.01 3.45 21.02
N LEU A 127 15.53 3.41 19.79
CA LEU A 127 14.46 2.50 19.40
C LEU A 127 14.90 1.03 19.45
N PHE A 128 16.17 0.77 19.13
CA PHE A 128 16.77 -0.56 19.11
C PHE A 128 16.98 -1.15 20.51
N SER A 129 16.72 -0.37 21.56
CA SER A 129 16.68 -0.89 22.95
C SER A 129 15.34 -1.54 23.32
N TYR A 130 14.29 -1.32 22.52
CA TYR A 130 12.99 -1.95 22.73
C TYR A 130 12.99 -3.40 22.21
N ALA A 131 12.15 -4.25 22.82
CA ALA A 131 11.96 -5.60 22.30
C ALA A 131 11.38 -5.57 20.87
N PRO A 132 11.80 -6.48 19.99
CA PRO A 132 11.32 -6.52 18.60
C PRO A 132 9.79 -6.66 18.44
N ASN A 133 9.10 -7.19 19.45
CA ASN A 133 7.66 -7.33 19.47
C ASN A 133 6.93 -6.21 20.25
N ASP A 134 7.65 -5.23 20.77
CA ASP A 134 7.06 -4.04 21.45
C ASP A 134 6.81 -2.90 20.45
N TYR A 135 5.94 -3.18 19.47
CA TYR A 135 5.55 -2.18 18.48
C TYR A 135 4.97 -0.90 19.09
N LYS A 136 4.40 -0.95 20.30
CA LYS A 136 3.84 0.26 20.96
C LYS A 136 4.93 1.23 21.39
N SER A 137 6.01 0.73 21.97
CA SER A 137 7.17 1.55 22.31
C SER A 137 7.90 2.03 21.07
N TRP A 138 8.02 1.20 20.04
CA TRP A 138 8.56 1.58 18.74
C TRP A 138 7.77 2.73 18.10
N ALA A 139 6.44 2.63 18.03
CA ALA A 139 5.58 3.67 17.45
C ALA A 139 5.71 5.02 18.18
N ARG A 140 5.72 4.99 19.53
CA ARG A 140 5.92 6.19 20.35
C ARG A 140 7.31 6.76 20.20
N GLY A 141 8.32 5.90 20.18
CA GLY A 141 9.72 6.29 19.98
C GLY A 141 9.96 6.93 18.63
N LEU A 142 9.41 6.40 17.54
CA LEU A 142 9.45 7.01 16.21
C LEU A 142 8.89 8.44 16.23
N LYS A 143 7.74 8.64 16.87
CA LYS A 143 7.15 9.98 17.03
C LYS A 143 8.06 10.89 17.85
N ALA A 144 8.57 10.41 18.98
CA ALA A 144 9.47 11.18 19.85
C ALA A 144 10.79 11.55 19.15
N ALA A 145 11.32 10.65 18.31
CA ALA A 145 12.51 10.88 17.49
C ALA A 145 12.25 11.79 16.27
N GLY A 146 11.02 12.25 16.06
CA GLY A 146 10.66 13.18 14.99
C GLY A 146 10.61 12.54 13.61
N TYR A 147 10.14 11.29 13.51
CA TYR A 147 9.91 10.66 12.20
C TYR A 147 8.81 11.40 11.42
N ALA A 148 7.73 11.79 12.09
CA ALA A 148 6.63 12.56 11.52
C ALA A 148 6.21 13.72 12.42
N THR A 149 5.67 14.77 11.82
CA THR A 149 5.20 15.99 12.50
C THR A 149 3.83 15.78 13.18
N ALA A 150 2.96 14.93 12.62
CA ALA A 150 1.61 14.68 13.12
C ALA A 150 1.58 14.24 14.58
N LEU A 151 0.76 14.88 15.40
CA LEU A 151 0.69 14.61 16.86
C LEU A 151 0.17 13.21 17.18
N ASP A 152 -0.69 12.66 16.34
CA ASP A 152 -1.32 11.35 16.48
C ASP A 152 -0.58 10.22 15.74
N TYR A 153 0.65 10.47 15.27
CA TYR A 153 1.40 9.52 14.45
C TYR A 153 1.51 8.13 15.08
N ALA A 154 1.95 8.08 16.35
CA ALA A 154 2.08 6.82 17.07
C ALA A 154 0.75 6.07 17.20
N GLN A 155 -0.33 6.76 17.48
CA GLN A 155 -1.67 6.19 17.59
C GLN A 155 -2.17 5.64 16.24
N ARG A 156 -1.86 6.33 15.14
CA ARG A 156 -2.20 5.87 13.79
C ARG A 156 -1.46 4.57 13.46
N LEU A 157 -0.16 4.47 13.75
CA LEU A 157 0.61 3.24 13.56
C LEU A 157 0.04 2.10 14.40
N ILE A 158 -0.17 2.32 15.71
CA ILE A 158 -0.70 1.30 16.62
C ILE A 158 -2.06 0.81 16.12
N ARG A 159 -2.95 1.71 15.70
CA ARG A 159 -4.26 1.35 15.17
C ARG A 159 -4.14 0.46 13.91
N ILE A 160 -3.30 0.82 12.95
CA ILE A 160 -3.08 0.02 11.74
C ILE A 160 -2.57 -1.38 12.12
N ILE A 161 -1.61 -1.46 13.06
CA ILE A 161 -1.04 -2.72 13.52
C ILE A 161 -2.10 -3.61 14.17
N GLU A 162 -2.93 -3.04 15.04
CA GLU A 162 -3.95 -3.79 15.78
C GLU A 162 -5.12 -4.22 14.87
N GLU A 163 -5.66 -3.31 14.05
CA GLU A 163 -6.73 -3.62 13.10
C GLU A 163 -6.35 -4.71 12.09
N SER A 164 -5.11 -4.66 11.60
CA SER A 164 -4.60 -5.60 10.60
C SER A 164 -3.86 -6.78 11.22
N LYS A 165 -3.77 -6.86 12.55
CA LYS A 165 -3.03 -7.89 13.31
C LYS A 165 -1.57 -8.04 12.88
N LEU A 166 -0.92 -6.94 12.46
CA LEU A 166 0.45 -6.97 11.96
C LEU A 166 1.46 -7.42 13.03
N TYR A 167 1.14 -7.24 14.33
CA TYR A 167 1.95 -7.74 15.46
C TYR A 167 2.22 -9.25 15.41
N LEU A 168 1.45 -10.00 14.63
CA LEU A 168 1.72 -11.43 14.40
C LEU A 168 2.98 -11.63 13.55
N LEU A 169 3.33 -10.69 12.69
CA LEU A 169 4.53 -10.76 11.86
C LEU A 169 5.82 -10.62 12.67
N ASP A 170 5.76 -10.04 13.89
CA ASP A 170 6.91 -9.83 14.76
C ASP A 170 7.33 -11.12 15.53
N ARG A 171 6.65 -12.24 15.28
CA ARG A 171 6.95 -13.55 15.88
C ARG A 171 7.87 -14.35 14.98
N GLU A 172 8.60 -15.31 15.54
CA GLU A 172 9.50 -16.20 14.81
C GLU A 172 8.81 -16.96 13.67
N ASP A 173 7.53 -17.35 13.87
CA ASP A 173 6.69 -18.02 12.88
C ASP A 173 5.63 -17.10 12.24
N GLY A 174 5.84 -15.79 12.31
CA GLY A 174 4.87 -14.75 12.03
C GLY A 174 4.22 -14.84 10.65
N LEU A 175 4.97 -15.13 9.61
CA LEU A 175 4.43 -15.29 8.25
C LEU A 175 3.41 -16.43 8.15
N THR A 176 3.70 -17.56 8.80
CA THR A 176 2.83 -18.75 8.83
C THR A 176 1.54 -18.45 9.59
N ILE A 177 1.66 -17.88 10.79
CA ILE A 177 0.51 -17.54 11.65
C ILE A 177 -0.36 -16.49 10.98
N TYR A 178 0.25 -15.44 10.44
CA TYR A 178 -0.49 -14.38 9.74
C TYR A 178 -1.27 -14.94 8.55
N GLY A 179 -0.65 -15.77 7.72
CA GLY A 179 -1.29 -16.43 6.59
C GLY A 179 -2.45 -17.34 6.99
N ALA A 180 -2.31 -18.12 8.04
CA ALA A 180 -3.37 -18.99 8.54
C ALA A 180 -4.59 -18.22 9.05
N GLN A 181 -4.37 -17.10 9.75
CA GLN A 181 -5.47 -16.29 10.31
C GLN A 181 -6.19 -15.45 9.26
N THR A 182 -5.49 -14.93 8.27
CA THR A 182 -6.09 -14.12 7.20
C THR A 182 -6.69 -14.99 6.09
N GLY A 183 -6.05 -16.09 5.69
CA GLY A 183 -6.55 -17.03 4.69
C GLY A 183 -7.85 -17.72 5.11
N SER A 184 -8.05 -18.01 6.40
CA SER A 184 -9.30 -18.54 6.95
C SER A 184 -10.46 -17.53 6.80
N ARG A 185 -10.19 -16.23 6.94
CA ARG A 185 -11.19 -15.17 6.80
C ARG A 185 -11.61 -14.95 5.34
N ALA A 186 -10.69 -15.06 4.40
CA ALA A 186 -10.98 -14.95 2.96
C ALA A 186 -11.92 -16.08 2.47
N LYS A 187 -11.74 -17.30 2.98
CA LYS A 187 -12.65 -18.42 2.67
C LYS A 187 -14.05 -18.25 3.26
N ALA A 188 -14.16 -17.64 4.44
CA ALA A 188 -15.45 -17.40 5.09
C ALA A 188 -16.32 -16.33 4.39
N THR A 189 -15.70 -15.34 3.74
CA THR A 189 -16.43 -14.28 3.00
C THR A 189 -16.81 -14.69 1.59
N SER A 190 -16.23 -15.76 1.03
CA SER A 190 -16.52 -16.25 -0.33
C SER A 190 -17.72 -17.21 -0.42
N THR A 191 -18.29 -17.65 0.70
CA THR A 191 -19.47 -18.52 0.68
C THR A 191 -20.74 -17.67 0.58
N LYS A 192 -21.10 -17.29 -0.65
CA LYS A 192 -22.41 -16.72 -0.97
C LYS A 192 -23.47 -17.78 -0.68
N PRO A 193 -24.53 -17.51 0.09
CA PRO A 193 -25.56 -18.50 0.31
C PRO A 193 -26.26 -18.83 -1.02
N GLN A 194 -26.16 -20.06 -1.46
CA GLN A 194 -26.98 -20.59 -2.54
C GLN A 194 -28.44 -20.55 -2.10
N ARG A 195 -29.23 -19.69 -2.76
CA ARG A 195 -30.67 -19.61 -2.60
C ARG A 195 -31.26 -20.91 -3.12
N LEU A 196 -31.65 -21.79 -2.20
CA LEU A 196 -32.45 -22.97 -2.53
C LEU A 196 -33.78 -22.49 -3.18
N LEU A 197 -33.88 -22.72 -4.49
CA LEU A 197 -35.16 -22.64 -5.20
C LEU A 197 -36.01 -23.80 -4.71
N ARG A 198 -36.95 -23.55 -3.78
CA ARG A 198 -38.03 -24.48 -3.45
C ARG A 198 -38.93 -24.60 -4.67
N GLY A 199 -38.85 -25.74 -5.35
CA GLY A 199 -39.83 -26.15 -6.36
C GLY A 199 -41.22 -26.21 -5.74
N ARG A 200 -42.17 -25.41 -6.26
CA ARG A 200 -43.59 -25.57 -5.99
C ARG A 200 -44.07 -26.77 -6.81
N SER A 201 -44.45 -27.83 -6.13
CA SER A 201 -45.25 -28.92 -6.67
C SER A 201 -46.64 -28.39 -6.95
N ILE A 202 -47.11 -28.51 -8.19
CA ILE A 202 -48.47 -28.23 -8.61
C ILE A 202 -49.26 -29.51 -8.34
N PRO A 203 -50.43 -29.49 -7.63
CA PRO A 203 -51.26 -30.66 -7.52
C PRO A 203 -52.07 -30.85 -8.83
N THR A 204 -51.93 -32.00 -9.46
CA THR A 204 -52.74 -32.48 -10.56
C THR A 204 -54.08 -32.94 -10.01
N THR A 205 -55.15 -32.24 -10.35
CA THR A 205 -56.52 -32.68 -10.13
C THR A 205 -56.92 -33.56 -11.30
N THR A 206 -57.26 -34.82 -11.01
CA THR A 206 -57.93 -35.75 -11.96
C THR A 206 -59.40 -35.76 -11.63
N ALA A 207 -60.21 -35.49 -12.62
CA ALA A 207 -61.64 -35.71 -12.62
C ALA A 207 -61.98 -37.14 -12.98
#